data_2ff5db5f8455e1ab245d90a486ba4b2e
#
_entry.id   2ff5db5f8455e1ab245d90a486ba4b2e
#
_cell.length_a   1.000
_cell.length_b   1.000
_cell.length_c   1.000
_cell.angle_alpha   90.00
_cell.angle_beta   90.00
_cell.angle_gamma   90.00
#
_symmetry.space_group_name_H-M   'P 1'
#
loop_
_entity.id
_entity.type
_entity.pdbx_description
1 polymer ?
#
loop_
_entity_poly.entity_id
_entity_poly.type
_entity_poly.pdbx_seq_one_letter_code
_entity_poly.pdbx_strand_id
1 'polypeptide(L)'
;MIGAGVVGVSTSWLLAKQGHAVVLVDAALATGKQPANAGSSAALGLLMANVFRRSSGRGWRLRQQALMLWQQWRCELEAQGHTIPFRPGLLQLASDAEALEAQRRLVEQRRKQGVPLRMIEPQELAALQPAVPKGALGGVFSPNDGQLDPLPAMAALLQDARRLGLRTVSGAAIHLEREPATPEQRWRVHTTAGSLGSHWLVVAAGLQSPALLTPLGHQRPQSPVLGQALELQLQAPCCHTTWPGSLSWNGINLVPRSNGRLWLGATVEPGDAKGAPQLLEEMRQLHGQAPNWLLNAEVVGRWQGLRARPDDRPAPLLEELEPGLLLSSGHYRNGVLLAPACAAWVAEQVQLGHRV
;
A
#
# COMPACT_ATOMS: atom_id res chain seq x y z
N MET A 1 14.90 3.50 -12.29
CA MET A 1 13.68 3.49 -11.47
C MET A 1 13.44 4.88 -10.89
N ILE A 2 12.28 5.47 -11.11
CA ILE A 2 11.91 6.80 -10.61
C ILE A 2 10.81 6.66 -9.55
N GLY A 3 11.08 7.21 -8.34
CA GLY A 3 10.21 7.17 -7.17
C GLY A 3 10.59 6.12 -6.15
N ALA A 4 10.93 6.55 -4.92
CA ALA A 4 11.28 5.69 -3.79
C ALA A 4 10.13 5.47 -2.79
N GLY A 5 8.88 5.52 -3.27
CA GLY A 5 7.73 5.00 -2.54
C GLY A 5 7.76 3.47 -2.46
N VAL A 6 6.80 2.87 -1.73
CA VAL A 6 6.74 1.42 -1.52
C VAL A 6 6.82 0.61 -2.82
N VAL A 7 6.20 1.08 -3.90
CA VAL A 7 6.21 0.40 -5.20
C VAL A 7 7.60 0.45 -5.83
N GLY A 8 8.23 1.63 -5.86
CA GLY A 8 9.57 1.78 -6.47
C GLY A 8 10.65 1.04 -5.69
N VAL A 9 10.61 1.10 -4.35
CA VAL A 9 11.57 0.36 -3.50
C VAL A 9 11.40 -1.15 -3.68
N SER A 10 10.15 -1.65 -3.68
CA SER A 10 9.85 -3.07 -3.91
C SER A 10 10.33 -3.55 -5.28
N THR A 11 10.12 -2.75 -6.31
CA THR A 11 10.56 -3.06 -7.68
C THR A 11 12.08 -3.04 -7.78
N SER A 12 12.74 -2.02 -7.20
CA SER A 12 14.20 -1.90 -7.19
C SER A 12 14.86 -3.07 -6.48
N TRP A 13 14.31 -3.49 -5.33
CA TRP A 13 14.81 -4.64 -4.59
C TRP A 13 14.70 -5.93 -5.42
N LEU A 14 13.54 -6.20 -6.02
CA LEU A 14 13.33 -7.41 -6.79
C LEU A 14 14.27 -7.48 -8.03
N LEU A 15 14.41 -6.37 -8.75
CA LEU A 15 15.30 -6.29 -9.91
C LEU A 15 16.78 -6.45 -9.50
N ALA A 16 17.22 -5.81 -8.41
CA ALA A 16 18.59 -5.99 -7.89
C ALA A 16 18.83 -7.44 -7.45
N LYS A 17 17.85 -8.08 -6.81
CA LYS A 17 17.89 -9.50 -6.44
C LYS A 17 18.02 -10.42 -7.65
N GLN A 18 17.46 -10.04 -8.80
CA GLN A 18 17.59 -10.77 -10.07
C GLN A 18 18.88 -10.46 -10.83
N GLY A 19 19.78 -9.64 -10.26
CA GLY A 19 21.07 -9.33 -10.84
C GLY A 19 21.08 -8.16 -11.82
N HIS A 20 19.97 -7.40 -11.93
CA HIS A 20 19.96 -6.21 -12.76
C HIS A 20 20.70 -5.05 -12.11
N ALA A 21 21.43 -4.26 -12.91
CA ALA A 21 22.02 -3.00 -12.49
C ALA A 21 20.93 -1.94 -12.34
N VAL A 22 20.53 -1.62 -11.11
CA VAL A 22 19.41 -0.72 -10.82
C VAL A 22 19.91 0.59 -10.23
N VAL A 23 19.37 1.72 -10.72
CA VAL A 23 19.52 3.04 -10.13
C VAL A 23 18.14 3.54 -9.69
N LEU A 24 17.97 3.83 -8.40
CA LEU A 24 16.74 4.40 -7.83
C LEU A 24 16.91 5.91 -7.65
N VAL A 25 16.01 6.69 -8.23
CA VAL A 25 16.02 8.16 -8.23
C VAL A 25 14.83 8.67 -7.42
N ASP A 26 15.08 9.45 -6.38
CA ASP A 26 14.05 10.16 -5.61
C ASP A 26 14.68 11.25 -4.74
N ALA A 27 14.05 12.41 -4.63
CA ALA A 27 14.52 13.50 -3.79
C ALA A 27 14.52 13.13 -2.29
N ALA A 28 13.61 12.29 -1.84
CA ALA A 28 13.50 11.85 -0.45
C ALA A 28 14.70 11.01 0.03
N LEU A 29 15.50 10.47 -0.88
CA LEU A 29 16.69 9.69 -0.54
C LEU A 29 17.80 10.54 0.10
N ALA A 30 17.76 11.87 -0.08
CA ALA A 30 18.71 12.79 0.54
C ALA A 30 18.56 12.82 2.07
N THR A 31 17.35 12.78 2.57
CA THR A 31 17.03 12.89 3.99
C THR A 31 16.77 11.55 4.65
N GLY A 32 16.55 10.51 3.87
CA GLY A 32 16.06 9.20 4.34
C GLY A 32 14.60 9.26 4.88
N LYS A 33 13.95 10.41 4.78
CA LYS A 33 12.57 10.60 5.23
C LYS A 33 11.64 10.81 4.04
N GLN A 34 10.55 10.09 4.02
CA GLN A 34 9.49 10.31 3.02
C GLN A 34 8.84 11.68 3.22
N PRO A 35 8.40 12.36 2.14
CA PRO A 35 7.63 13.59 2.25
C PRO A 35 6.39 13.39 3.14
N ALA A 36 6.02 14.43 3.90
CA ALA A 36 4.90 14.37 4.85
C ALA A 36 3.58 13.93 4.22
N ASN A 37 3.37 14.25 2.92
CA ASN A 37 2.16 13.90 2.18
C ASN A 37 2.33 12.70 1.26
N ALA A 38 3.42 11.93 1.36
CA ALA A 38 3.63 10.76 0.52
C ALA A 38 2.63 9.65 0.88
N GLY A 39 2.01 9.05 -0.13
CA GLY A 39 1.03 8.00 0.07
C GLY A 39 1.58 6.75 0.79
N SER A 40 2.86 6.44 0.61
CA SER A 40 3.51 5.29 1.25
C SER A 40 3.74 5.50 2.74
N SER A 41 4.23 6.69 3.15
CA SER A 41 4.48 7.00 4.55
C SER A 41 3.21 7.18 5.37
N ALA A 42 2.12 7.57 4.71
CA ALA A 42 0.82 7.75 5.35
C ALA A 42 -0.06 6.48 5.36
N ALA A 43 0.37 5.40 4.72
CA ALA A 43 -0.43 4.20 4.61
C ALA A 43 -0.51 3.43 5.95
N LEU A 44 -1.70 2.94 6.29
CA LEU A 44 -1.92 2.07 7.47
C LEU A 44 -1.33 0.65 7.28
N GLY A 45 -0.95 0.29 6.07
CA GLY A 45 -0.31 -0.97 5.75
C GLY A 45 -1.24 -2.19 5.72
N LEU A 46 -2.53 -2.02 5.59
CA LEU A 46 -3.48 -3.13 5.53
C LEU A 46 -3.31 -3.95 4.24
N LEU A 47 -3.21 -5.25 4.41
CA LEU A 47 -3.17 -6.24 3.35
C LEU A 47 -4.55 -6.91 3.25
N MET A 48 -5.50 -6.25 2.56
CA MET A 48 -6.90 -6.69 2.40
C MET A 48 -7.06 -7.41 1.05
N ALA A 49 -6.58 -8.65 0.96
CA ALA A 49 -6.63 -9.44 -0.27
C ALA A 49 -7.84 -10.38 -0.31
N ASN A 50 -8.02 -11.17 0.74
CA ASN A 50 -9.02 -12.25 0.78
C ASN A 50 -10.45 -11.73 1.00
N VAL A 51 -10.60 -10.62 1.74
CA VAL A 51 -11.90 -9.94 1.96
C VAL A 51 -12.35 -9.09 0.77
N PHE A 52 -11.57 -9.05 -0.32
CA PHE A 52 -11.94 -8.31 -1.53
C PHE A 52 -13.17 -8.94 -2.20
N ARG A 53 -14.19 -8.12 -2.53
CA ARG A 53 -15.48 -8.59 -3.02
C ARG A 53 -15.42 -9.40 -4.30
N ARG A 54 -14.53 -9.02 -5.25
CA ARG A 54 -14.40 -9.75 -6.53
C ARG A 54 -13.53 -10.98 -6.32
N SER A 55 -13.93 -12.09 -6.96
CA SER A 55 -13.25 -13.39 -6.91
C SER A 55 -12.56 -13.77 -8.22
N SER A 56 -12.51 -12.85 -9.17
CA SER A 56 -11.92 -13.05 -10.49
C SER A 56 -11.37 -11.74 -11.04
N GLY A 57 -10.73 -11.81 -12.21
CA GLY A 57 -10.17 -10.68 -12.93
C GLY A 57 -8.80 -10.23 -12.39
N ARG A 58 -8.24 -9.21 -13.05
CA ARG A 58 -6.89 -8.70 -12.78
C ARG A 58 -6.69 -8.27 -11.30
N GLY A 59 -7.65 -7.52 -10.77
CA GLY A 59 -7.54 -7.00 -9.39
C GLY A 59 -7.51 -8.10 -8.32
N TRP A 60 -8.23 -9.21 -8.54
CA TRP A 60 -8.18 -10.37 -7.66
C TRP A 60 -6.82 -11.09 -7.79
N ARG A 61 -6.38 -11.41 -9.00
CA ARG A 61 -5.10 -12.10 -9.23
C ARG A 61 -3.92 -11.33 -8.61
N LEU A 62 -3.86 -10.01 -8.84
CA LEU A 62 -2.80 -9.18 -8.25
C LEU A 62 -2.80 -9.23 -6.72
N ARG A 63 -3.97 -9.21 -6.07
CA ARG A 63 -4.06 -9.28 -4.60
C ARG A 63 -3.58 -10.62 -4.06
N GLN A 64 -3.99 -11.72 -4.68
CA GLN A 64 -3.56 -13.05 -4.25
C GLN A 64 -2.05 -13.23 -4.43
N GLN A 65 -1.52 -12.85 -5.58
CA GLN A 65 -0.08 -12.86 -5.83
C GLN A 65 0.68 -11.97 -4.84
N ALA A 66 0.18 -10.76 -4.58
CA ALA A 66 0.82 -9.81 -3.68
C ALA A 66 0.88 -10.32 -2.25
N LEU A 67 -0.20 -10.92 -1.74
CA LEU A 67 -0.24 -11.46 -0.38
C LEU A 67 0.78 -12.60 -0.21
N MET A 68 0.83 -13.51 -1.18
CA MET A 68 1.80 -14.62 -1.22
C MET A 68 3.25 -14.10 -1.28
N LEU A 69 3.52 -13.13 -2.16
CA LEU A 69 4.84 -12.54 -2.29
C LEU A 69 5.26 -11.78 -1.03
N TRP A 70 4.37 -11.04 -0.38
CA TRP A 70 4.69 -10.39 0.90
C TRP A 70 5.10 -11.39 1.96
N GLN A 71 4.41 -12.52 2.06
CA GLN A 71 4.76 -13.58 3.00
C GLN A 71 6.15 -14.14 2.71
N GLN A 72 6.43 -14.44 1.45
CA GLN A 72 7.72 -14.94 1.00
C GLN A 72 8.85 -13.91 1.27
N TRP A 73 8.66 -12.66 0.84
CA TRP A 73 9.68 -11.61 0.98
C TRP A 73 10.00 -11.30 2.45
N ARG A 74 9.00 -11.34 3.32
CA ARG A 74 9.22 -11.18 4.76
C ARG A 74 10.14 -12.27 5.30
N CYS A 75 9.87 -13.54 5.00
CA CYS A 75 10.74 -14.64 5.43
C CYS A 75 12.16 -14.50 4.88
N GLU A 76 12.32 -14.13 3.61
CA GLU A 76 13.62 -13.92 2.99
C GLU A 76 14.41 -12.78 3.65
N LEU A 77 13.77 -11.64 3.88
CA LEU A 77 14.40 -10.48 4.52
C LEU A 77 14.71 -10.74 6.00
N GLU A 78 13.85 -11.47 6.69
CA GLU A 78 14.07 -11.89 8.08
C GLU A 78 15.29 -12.81 8.20
N ALA A 79 15.47 -13.73 7.24
CA ALA A 79 16.69 -14.56 7.15
C ALA A 79 17.96 -13.75 6.86
N GLN A 80 17.84 -12.53 6.34
CA GLN A 80 18.95 -11.57 6.15
C GLN A 80 19.11 -10.59 7.32
N GLY A 81 18.38 -10.80 8.43
CA GLY A 81 18.44 -9.94 9.61
C GLY A 81 17.56 -8.67 9.55
N HIS A 82 16.64 -8.57 8.57
CA HIS A 82 15.73 -7.46 8.45
C HIS A 82 14.34 -7.84 8.96
N THR A 83 13.88 -7.23 10.06
CA THR A 83 12.53 -7.47 10.57
C THR A 83 11.54 -6.51 9.95
N ILE A 84 10.49 -7.05 9.33
CA ILE A 84 9.33 -6.31 8.88
C ILE A 84 8.16 -6.60 9.84
N PRO A 85 7.73 -5.63 10.66
CA PRO A 85 6.60 -5.81 11.54
C PRO A 85 5.34 -6.18 10.76
N PHE A 86 4.76 -7.31 11.11
CA PHE A 86 3.53 -7.82 10.51
C PHE A 86 2.61 -8.36 11.59
N ARG A 87 1.35 -8.01 11.52
CA ARG A 87 0.30 -8.58 12.36
C ARG A 87 -0.72 -9.29 11.48
N PRO A 88 -0.87 -10.62 11.57
CA PRO A 88 -1.88 -11.35 10.83
C PRO A 88 -3.28 -11.06 11.34
N GLY A 89 -4.26 -11.36 10.52
CA GLY A 89 -5.67 -11.26 10.83
C GLY A 89 -6.30 -9.93 10.45
N LEU A 90 -7.47 -10.04 9.83
CA LEU A 90 -8.35 -8.90 9.52
C LEU A 90 -9.79 -9.33 9.76
N LEU A 91 -10.50 -8.58 10.58
CA LEU A 91 -11.94 -8.71 10.79
C LEU A 91 -12.66 -7.53 10.16
N GLN A 92 -13.40 -7.77 9.10
CA GLN A 92 -14.27 -6.79 8.47
C GLN A 92 -15.68 -6.94 9.09
N LEU A 93 -16.09 -5.91 9.81
CA LEU A 93 -17.38 -5.87 10.51
C LEU A 93 -18.53 -5.51 9.56
N ALA A 94 -19.70 -6.06 9.78
CA ALA A 94 -20.94 -5.74 9.09
C ALA A 94 -21.76 -4.75 9.91
N SER A 95 -22.15 -3.63 9.29
CA SER A 95 -22.95 -2.56 9.93
C SER A 95 -24.45 -2.72 9.76
N ASP A 96 -24.86 -3.60 8.86
CA ASP A 96 -26.26 -3.85 8.52
C ASP A 96 -26.46 -5.28 8.00
N ALA A 97 -27.70 -5.68 7.83
CA ALA A 97 -28.06 -7.03 7.40
C ALA A 97 -27.63 -7.32 5.97
N GLU A 98 -27.59 -6.33 5.07
CA GLU A 98 -27.16 -6.51 3.68
C GLU A 98 -25.64 -6.79 3.64
N ALA A 99 -24.86 -6.02 4.38
CA ALA A 99 -23.41 -6.23 4.51
C ALA A 99 -23.10 -7.60 5.11
N LEU A 100 -23.84 -8.01 6.17
CA LEU A 100 -23.66 -9.32 6.81
C LEU A 100 -23.95 -10.46 5.83
N GLU A 101 -25.03 -10.38 5.07
CA GLU A 101 -25.40 -11.38 4.09
C GLU A 101 -24.40 -11.42 2.91
N ALA A 102 -23.89 -10.26 2.47
CA ALA A 102 -22.84 -10.18 1.47
C ALA A 102 -21.54 -10.86 1.96
N GLN A 103 -21.21 -10.72 3.24
CA GLN A 103 -20.05 -11.38 3.84
C GLN A 103 -20.25 -12.90 3.95
N ARG A 104 -21.44 -13.39 4.27
CA ARG A 104 -21.74 -14.83 4.25
C ARG A 104 -21.53 -15.43 2.87
N ARG A 105 -22.05 -14.78 1.82
CA ARG A 105 -21.81 -15.19 0.43
C ARG A 105 -20.33 -15.18 0.07
N LEU A 106 -19.59 -14.18 0.55
CA LEU A 106 -18.15 -14.12 0.33
C LEU A 106 -17.42 -15.30 0.97
N VAL A 107 -17.72 -15.64 2.23
CA VAL A 107 -17.13 -16.79 2.94
C VAL A 107 -17.37 -18.08 2.17
N GLU A 108 -18.61 -18.32 1.74
CA GLU A 108 -18.95 -19.52 0.96
C GLU A 108 -18.18 -19.57 -0.37
N GLN A 109 -18.05 -18.44 -1.06
CA GLN A 109 -17.30 -18.34 -2.30
C GLN A 109 -15.80 -18.60 -2.07
N ARG A 110 -15.21 -18.05 -1.01
CA ARG A 110 -13.80 -18.23 -0.65
C ARG A 110 -13.50 -19.66 -0.23
N ARG A 111 -14.42 -20.31 0.47
CA ARG A 111 -14.30 -21.73 0.82
C ARG A 111 -14.12 -22.60 -0.40
N LYS A 112 -14.89 -22.34 -1.49
CA LYS A 112 -14.74 -23.05 -2.77
C LYS A 112 -13.41 -22.80 -3.47
N GLN A 113 -12.73 -21.71 -3.13
CA GLN A 113 -11.41 -21.33 -3.66
C GLN A 113 -10.25 -21.77 -2.74
N GLY A 114 -10.53 -22.47 -1.64
CA GLY A 114 -9.52 -22.87 -0.65
C GLY A 114 -8.99 -21.70 0.21
N VAL A 115 -9.67 -20.55 0.23
CA VAL A 115 -9.28 -19.39 1.01
C VAL A 115 -9.99 -19.43 2.38
N PRO A 116 -9.24 -19.45 3.50
CA PRO A 116 -9.78 -19.64 4.84
C PRO A 116 -10.41 -18.36 5.38
N LEU A 117 -11.66 -18.09 5.01
CA LEU A 117 -12.48 -17.09 5.67
C LEU A 117 -13.50 -17.75 6.60
N ARG A 118 -13.83 -17.08 7.69
CA ARG A 118 -14.95 -17.49 8.56
C ARG A 118 -15.80 -16.32 9.00
N MET A 119 -17.06 -16.60 9.30
CA MET A 119 -17.92 -15.61 9.96
C MET A 119 -17.53 -15.50 11.43
N ILE A 120 -17.67 -14.30 11.97
CA ILE A 120 -17.69 -14.00 13.41
C ILE A 120 -19.13 -13.63 13.75
N GLU A 121 -19.75 -14.40 14.59
CA GLU A 121 -21.14 -14.21 15.01
C GLU A 121 -21.25 -13.18 16.15
N PRO A 122 -22.44 -12.61 16.42
CA PRO A 122 -22.62 -11.56 17.43
C PRO A 122 -22.11 -11.91 18.83
N GLN A 123 -22.22 -13.18 19.24
CA GLN A 123 -21.73 -13.64 20.55
C GLN A 123 -20.20 -13.58 20.64
N GLU A 124 -19.50 -13.94 19.55
CA GLU A 124 -18.04 -13.84 19.48
C GLU A 124 -17.60 -12.36 19.47
N LEU A 125 -18.34 -11.49 18.76
CA LEU A 125 -18.04 -10.04 18.76
C LEU A 125 -18.19 -9.43 20.17
N ALA A 126 -19.19 -9.83 20.93
CA ALA A 126 -19.45 -9.33 22.27
C ALA A 126 -18.33 -9.71 23.27
N ALA A 127 -17.59 -10.78 22.99
CA ALA A 127 -16.45 -11.23 23.81
C ALA A 127 -15.15 -10.48 23.50
N LEU A 128 -15.08 -9.73 22.39
CA LEU A 128 -13.87 -9.01 22.00
C LEU A 128 -13.61 -7.80 22.90
N GLN A 129 -12.35 -7.65 23.30
CA GLN A 129 -11.91 -6.51 24.11
C GLN A 129 -10.75 -5.78 23.40
N PRO A 130 -10.79 -4.44 23.39
CA PRO A 130 -11.92 -3.58 23.75
C PRO A 130 -13.12 -3.78 22.83
N ALA A 131 -14.31 -3.38 23.26
CA ALA A 131 -15.55 -3.58 22.50
C ALA A 131 -15.47 -3.02 21.09
N VAL A 132 -16.01 -3.74 20.13
CA VAL A 132 -16.12 -3.31 18.72
C VAL A 132 -17.14 -2.17 18.53
N PRO A 133 -17.24 -1.51 17.37
CA PRO A 133 -18.27 -0.49 17.10
C PRO A 133 -19.68 -0.97 17.43
N LYS A 134 -20.49 -0.06 18.01
CA LYS A 134 -21.81 -0.38 18.62
C LYS A 134 -22.83 -0.97 17.65
N GLY A 135 -22.75 -0.71 16.37
CA GLY A 135 -23.70 -1.22 15.37
C GLY A 135 -23.24 -2.52 14.68
N ALA A 136 -22.18 -3.16 15.13
CA ALA A 136 -21.66 -4.35 14.47
C ALA A 136 -22.56 -5.58 14.67
N LEU A 137 -23.10 -6.13 13.58
CA LEU A 137 -24.02 -7.29 13.57
C LEU A 137 -23.30 -8.63 13.42
N GLY A 138 -22.01 -8.63 13.15
CA GLY A 138 -21.16 -9.77 12.83
C GLY A 138 -19.99 -9.31 12.00
N GLY A 139 -19.28 -10.25 11.39
CA GLY A 139 -18.18 -9.90 10.50
C GLY A 139 -17.55 -11.08 9.81
N VAL A 140 -16.72 -10.81 8.79
CA VAL A 140 -15.87 -11.80 8.15
C VAL A 140 -14.44 -11.67 8.64
N PHE A 141 -13.89 -12.77 9.13
CA PHE A 141 -12.49 -12.86 9.54
C PHE A 141 -11.64 -13.56 8.51
N SER A 142 -10.52 -12.93 8.14
CA SER A 142 -9.47 -13.48 7.30
C SER A 142 -8.19 -13.67 8.13
N PRO A 143 -7.72 -14.90 8.38
CA PRO A 143 -6.47 -15.11 9.10
C PRO A 143 -5.23 -14.74 8.29
N ASN A 144 -5.31 -14.79 6.95
CA ASN A 144 -4.19 -14.57 6.05
C ASN A 144 -4.05 -13.11 5.57
N ASP A 145 -5.11 -12.30 5.67
CA ASP A 145 -5.00 -10.85 5.55
C ASP A 145 -4.33 -10.29 6.83
N GLY A 146 -3.98 -9.04 6.85
CA GLY A 146 -3.33 -8.47 8.03
C GLY A 146 -2.84 -7.06 7.83
N GLN A 147 -1.87 -6.67 8.67
CA GLN A 147 -1.23 -5.37 8.63
C GLN A 147 0.28 -5.53 8.58
N LEU A 148 0.91 -4.87 7.63
CA LEU A 148 2.36 -4.75 7.47
C LEU A 148 2.75 -3.30 7.69
N ASP A 149 3.80 -3.04 8.49
CA ASP A 149 4.28 -1.67 8.69
C ASP A 149 5.04 -1.16 7.45
N PRO A 150 4.52 -0.14 6.74
CA PRO A 150 5.09 0.25 5.45
C PRO A 150 6.50 0.83 5.55
N LEU A 151 6.80 1.65 6.57
CA LEU A 151 8.08 2.32 6.69
C LEU A 151 9.23 1.35 7.02
N PRO A 152 9.13 0.48 8.03
CA PRO A 152 10.10 -0.59 8.24
C PRO A 152 10.24 -1.53 7.04
N ALA A 153 9.14 -1.85 6.34
CA ALA A 153 9.20 -2.69 5.15
C ALA A 153 10.01 -2.04 4.02
N MET A 154 9.77 -0.75 3.75
CA MET A 154 10.53 0.01 2.77
C MET A 154 12.01 0.13 3.16
N ALA A 155 12.31 0.35 4.45
CA ALA A 155 13.67 0.43 4.95
C ALA A 155 14.42 -0.90 4.78
N ALA A 156 13.80 -2.02 5.13
CA ALA A 156 14.36 -3.36 4.97
C ALA A 156 14.65 -3.69 3.50
N LEU A 157 13.68 -3.47 2.62
CA LEU A 157 13.84 -3.66 1.18
C LEU A 157 14.96 -2.80 0.60
N LEU A 158 15.03 -1.52 0.97
CA LEU A 158 16.04 -0.59 0.47
C LEU A 158 17.44 -0.94 0.98
N GLN A 159 17.56 -1.35 2.24
CA GLN A 159 18.83 -1.76 2.83
C GLN A 159 19.37 -3.02 2.16
N ASP A 160 18.53 -4.04 1.99
CA ASP A 160 18.94 -5.26 1.31
C ASP A 160 19.22 -5.04 -0.18
N ALA A 161 18.42 -4.19 -0.87
CA ALA A 161 18.69 -3.82 -2.26
C ALA A 161 20.07 -3.17 -2.44
N ARG A 162 20.47 -2.30 -1.50
CA ARG A 162 21.82 -1.69 -1.50
C ARG A 162 22.91 -2.73 -1.33
N ARG A 163 22.72 -3.72 -0.46
CA ARG A 163 23.64 -4.86 -0.32
C ARG A 163 23.77 -5.65 -1.64
N LEU A 164 22.68 -5.72 -2.41
CA LEU A 164 22.64 -6.37 -3.73
C LEU A 164 23.13 -5.48 -4.87
N GLY A 165 23.68 -4.28 -4.58
CA GLY A 165 24.26 -3.40 -5.58
C GLY A 165 23.35 -2.30 -6.11
N LEU A 166 22.16 -2.08 -5.52
CA LEU A 166 21.32 -0.94 -5.87
C LEU A 166 22.07 0.38 -5.67
N ARG A 167 22.14 1.20 -6.71
CA ARG A 167 22.59 2.58 -6.62
C ARG A 167 21.42 3.52 -6.35
N THR A 168 21.65 4.55 -5.55
CA THR A 168 20.62 5.56 -5.25
C THR A 168 21.11 6.94 -5.67
N VAL A 169 20.20 7.73 -6.25
CA VAL A 169 20.44 9.13 -6.63
C VAL A 169 19.44 10.01 -5.90
N SER A 170 19.96 10.87 -5.03
CA SER A 170 19.17 11.83 -4.25
C SER A 170 18.85 13.06 -5.09
N GLY A 171 17.82 12.97 -5.92
CA GLY A 171 17.40 14.05 -6.83
C GLY A 171 15.99 13.81 -7.36
N ALA A 172 15.30 14.89 -7.70
CA ALA A 172 14.01 14.81 -8.39
C ALA A 172 14.23 14.56 -9.88
N ALA A 173 13.50 13.62 -10.48
CA ALA A 173 13.41 13.50 -11.92
C ALA A 173 12.62 14.70 -12.48
N ILE A 174 13.16 15.37 -13.47
CA ILE A 174 12.62 16.60 -14.08
C ILE A 174 12.05 16.31 -15.45
N HIS A 175 12.80 15.56 -16.27
CA HIS A 175 12.46 15.32 -17.66
C HIS A 175 12.96 13.95 -18.10
N LEU A 176 12.21 13.33 -19.01
CA LEU A 176 12.55 12.04 -19.63
C LEU A 176 12.73 12.27 -21.13
N GLU A 177 13.78 11.69 -21.68
CA GLU A 177 14.13 11.83 -23.08
C GLU A 177 14.39 10.46 -23.72
N ARG A 178 13.93 10.30 -24.97
CA ARG A 178 14.31 9.16 -25.80
C ARG A 178 15.70 9.39 -26.35
N GLU A 179 16.58 8.45 -26.18
CA GLU A 179 17.87 8.50 -26.86
C GLU A 179 17.85 7.71 -28.19
N PRO A 180 18.64 8.14 -29.20
CA PRO A 180 18.86 7.30 -30.35
C PRO A 180 19.35 5.94 -29.87
N ALA A 181 18.64 4.89 -30.28
CA ALA A 181 18.87 3.54 -29.77
C ALA A 181 20.32 3.09 -30.01
N THR A 182 21.14 3.21 -28.98
CA THR A 182 22.28 2.32 -28.85
C THR A 182 21.84 1.03 -28.17
N PRO A 183 22.49 -0.11 -28.37
CA PRO A 183 22.11 -1.33 -27.68
C PRO A 183 22.08 -1.21 -26.14
N GLU A 184 22.74 -0.19 -25.59
CA GLU A 184 23.00 -0.01 -24.17
C GLU A 184 22.12 1.07 -23.51
N GLN A 185 21.59 2.04 -24.28
CA GLN A 185 20.79 3.14 -23.75
C GLN A 185 19.64 3.48 -24.70
N ARG A 186 18.43 3.55 -24.16
CA ARG A 186 17.22 3.98 -24.87
C ARG A 186 16.61 5.24 -24.24
N TRP A 187 16.93 5.48 -22.97
CA TRP A 187 16.30 6.49 -22.13
C TRP A 187 17.33 7.32 -21.39
N ARG A 188 17.13 8.62 -21.36
CA ARG A 188 17.84 9.56 -20.50
C ARG A 188 16.86 10.18 -19.50
N VAL A 189 17.28 10.17 -18.23
CA VAL A 189 16.53 10.81 -17.13
C VAL A 189 17.36 12.01 -16.67
N HIS A 190 16.79 13.21 -16.81
CA HIS A 190 17.33 14.43 -16.25
C HIS A 190 16.81 14.60 -14.84
N THR A 191 17.70 14.80 -13.90
CA THR A 191 17.40 14.98 -12.48
C THR A 191 18.03 16.25 -11.95
N THR A 192 17.61 16.70 -10.76
CA THR A 192 18.26 17.80 -10.04
C THR A 192 19.71 17.49 -9.64
N ALA A 193 20.13 16.24 -9.72
CA ALA A 193 21.49 15.76 -9.37
C ALA A 193 22.31 15.34 -10.60
N GLY A 194 21.85 15.66 -11.83
CA GLY A 194 22.51 15.28 -13.09
C GLY A 194 21.68 14.34 -13.94
N SER A 195 22.24 13.87 -15.06
CA SER A 195 21.55 13.01 -16.03
C SER A 195 22.03 11.57 -15.94
N LEU A 196 21.11 10.63 -16.20
CA LEU A 196 21.34 9.19 -16.15
C LEU A 196 20.81 8.55 -17.44
N GLY A 197 21.61 7.71 -18.08
CA GLY A 197 21.16 6.86 -19.17
C GLY A 197 20.72 5.48 -18.68
N SER A 198 19.74 4.87 -19.37
CA SER A 198 19.30 3.51 -19.05
C SER A 198 18.68 2.81 -20.25
N HIS A 199 18.73 1.48 -20.26
CA HIS A 199 18.02 0.67 -21.24
C HIS A 199 16.52 0.55 -20.91
N TRP A 200 16.20 0.38 -19.62
CA TRP A 200 14.86 0.33 -19.09
C TRP A 200 14.60 1.52 -18.17
N LEU A 201 13.43 2.10 -18.30
CA LEU A 201 12.95 3.17 -17.44
C LEU A 201 11.61 2.79 -16.82
N VAL A 202 11.55 2.76 -15.50
CA VAL A 202 10.31 2.47 -14.78
C VAL A 202 9.89 3.70 -13.99
N VAL A 203 8.68 4.20 -14.25
CA VAL A 203 8.10 5.36 -13.58
C VAL A 203 7.13 4.90 -12.50
N ALA A 204 7.51 5.13 -11.23
CA ALA A 204 6.71 4.83 -10.04
C ALA A 204 6.55 6.06 -9.12
N ALA A 205 6.48 7.25 -9.72
CA ALA A 205 6.52 8.54 -9.03
C ALA A 205 5.15 9.01 -8.48
N GLY A 206 4.16 8.12 -8.39
CA GLY A 206 2.82 8.44 -7.86
C GLY A 206 2.19 9.61 -8.63
N LEU A 207 1.76 10.65 -7.92
CA LEU A 207 1.15 11.85 -8.52
C LEU A 207 2.06 12.66 -9.44
N GLN A 208 3.38 12.44 -9.39
CA GLN A 208 4.33 13.09 -10.31
C GLN A 208 4.46 12.33 -11.65
N SER A 209 3.95 11.11 -11.75
CA SER A 209 4.05 10.29 -12.96
C SER A 209 3.44 10.98 -14.21
N PRO A 210 2.25 11.61 -14.15
CA PRO A 210 1.68 12.29 -15.32
C PRO A 210 2.58 13.40 -15.86
N ALA A 211 3.18 14.22 -14.99
CA ALA A 211 4.04 15.34 -15.40
C ALA A 211 5.31 14.86 -16.14
N LEU A 212 5.85 13.69 -15.75
CA LEU A 212 7.00 13.09 -16.42
C LEU A 212 6.65 12.45 -17.77
N LEU A 213 5.42 11.95 -17.93
CA LEU A 213 5.01 11.18 -19.10
C LEU A 213 4.36 12.03 -20.19
N THR A 214 3.70 13.12 -19.82
CA THR A 214 3.01 14.02 -20.77
C THR A 214 3.92 14.57 -21.87
N PRO A 215 5.18 15.01 -21.59
CA PRO A 215 6.10 15.45 -22.64
C PRO A 215 6.47 14.37 -23.64
N LEU A 216 6.36 13.10 -23.27
CA LEU A 216 6.57 11.95 -24.14
C LEU A 216 5.33 11.58 -24.98
N GLY A 217 4.20 12.28 -24.80
CA GLY A 217 2.92 12.02 -25.47
C GLY A 217 2.00 11.05 -24.74
N HIS A 218 2.36 10.60 -23.53
CA HIS A 218 1.56 9.63 -22.77
C HIS A 218 0.66 10.33 -21.73
N GLN A 219 -0.63 10.40 -22.02
CA GLN A 219 -1.63 10.93 -21.10
C GLN A 219 -2.09 9.82 -20.12
N ARG A 220 -1.71 9.98 -18.86
CA ARG A 220 -2.11 9.06 -17.77
C ARG A 220 -2.52 9.87 -16.54
N PRO A 221 -3.67 10.58 -16.64
CA PRO A 221 -4.10 11.49 -15.58
C PRO A 221 -4.36 10.75 -14.28
N GLN A 222 -3.98 11.38 -13.19
CA GLN A 222 -4.18 10.87 -11.83
C GLN A 222 -4.56 12.03 -10.91
N SER A 223 -5.67 11.87 -10.20
CA SER A 223 -6.13 12.84 -9.22
C SER A 223 -5.65 12.49 -7.81
N PRO A 224 -5.26 13.49 -7.00
CA PRO A 224 -4.96 13.29 -5.60
C PRO A 224 -6.23 12.97 -4.81
N VAL A 225 -6.11 12.03 -3.87
CA VAL A 225 -7.14 11.75 -2.86
C VAL A 225 -6.47 11.73 -1.50
N LEU A 226 -6.77 12.76 -0.70
CA LEU A 226 -6.22 12.89 0.64
C LEU A 226 -6.81 11.82 1.57
N GLY A 227 -6.00 11.35 2.49
CA GLY A 227 -6.41 10.52 3.61
C GLY A 227 -5.70 10.92 4.87
N GLN A 228 -6.47 11.22 5.91
CA GLN A 228 -5.99 11.53 7.24
C GLN A 228 -6.08 10.30 8.14
N ALA A 229 -5.19 10.19 9.10
CA ALA A 229 -5.18 9.14 10.11
C ALA A 229 -4.76 9.70 11.49
N LEU A 230 -5.13 8.95 12.52
CA LEU A 230 -4.81 9.25 13.91
C LEU A 230 -3.99 8.11 14.52
N GLU A 231 -3.05 8.46 15.39
CA GLU A 231 -2.48 7.56 16.36
C GLU A 231 -3.08 7.86 17.73
N LEU A 232 -3.64 6.82 18.34
CA LEU A 232 -4.30 6.89 19.63
C LEU A 232 -3.50 6.10 20.66
N GLN A 233 -3.42 6.62 21.90
CA GLN A 233 -2.96 5.86 23.06
C GLN A 233 -4.16 5.32 23.81
N LEU A 234 -4.23 3.99 23.91
CA LEU A 234 -5.28 3.33 24.66
C LEU A 234 -4.89 3.23 26.14
N GLN A 235 -5.84 3.53 27.02
CA GLN A 235 -5.70 3.39 28.46
C GLN A 235 -6.05 1.96 28.90
N ALA A 236 -5.53 1.52 30.01
CA ALA A 236 -5.92 0.24 30.63
C ALA A 236 -7.43 0.23 30.97
N PRO A 237 -8.13 -0.90 30.79
CA PRO A 237 -7.66 -2.21 30.32
C PRO A 237 -7.58 -2.34 28.79
N CYS A 238 -7.96 -1.32 28.01
CA CYS A 238 -8.09 -1.36 26.54
C CYS A 238 -6.75 -1.41 25.80
N CYS A 239 -5.61 -1.22 26.48
CA CYS A 239 -4.28 -1.32 25.89
C CYS A 239 -3.91 -2.75 25.41
N HIS A 240 -4.60 -3.77 25.89
CA HIS A 240 -4.50 -5.14 25.42
C HIS A 240 -5.75 -5.51 24.62
N THR A 241 -5.57 -5.87 23.36
CA THR A 241 -6.69 -6.27 22.51
C THR A 241 -6.78 -7.78 22.39
N THR A 242 -8.01 -8.33 22.49
CA THR A 242 -8.30 -9.73 22.13
C THR A 242 -8.77 -9.86 20.67
N TRP A 243 -8.68 -8.80 19.90
CA TRP A 243 -9.08 -8.82 18.49
C TRP A 243 -8.21 -9.79 17.69
N PRO A 244 -8.80 -10.56 16.78
CA PRO A 244 -8.06 -11.55 16.01
C PRO A 244 -7.14 -10.92 14.93
N GLY A 245 -7.07 -9.60 14.88
CA GLY A 245 -6.26 -8.82 13.96
C GLY A 245 -6.68 -7.36 13.93
N SER A 246 -6.48 -6.69 12.80
CA SER A 246 -7.03 -5.36 12.54
C SER A 246 -8.54 -5.44 12.33
N LEU A 247 -9.28 -4.36 12.68
CA LEU A 247 -10.70 -4.26 12.38
C LEU A 247 -10.92 -3.30 11.21
N SER A 248 -11.95 -3.57 10.41
CA SER A 248 -12.45 -2.65 9.38
C SER A 248 -13.94 -2.42 9.59
N TRP A 249 -14.35 -1.15 9.70
CA TRP A 249 -15.71 -0.70 9.92
C TRP A 249 -16.07 0.38 8.91
N ASN A 250 -16.98 0.11 7.98
CA ASN A 250 -17.45 1.08 6.97
C ASN A 250 -16.32 1.86 6.29
N GLY A 251 -15.22 1.15 5.95
CA GLY A 251 -14.05 1.74 5.29
C GLY A 251 -13.05 2.44 6.22
N ILE A 252 -13.36 2.58 7.51
CA ILE A 252 -12.46 3.03 8.57
C ILE A 252 -11.77 1.81 9.17
N ASN A 253 -10.47 1.89 9.40
CA ASN A 253 -9.69 0.78 9.91
C ASN A 253 -9.11 1.12 11.28
N LEU A 254 -9.21 0.17 12.19
CA LEU A 254 -8.62 0.20 13.53
C LEU A 254 -7.49 -0.81 13.54
N VAL A 255 -6.25 -0.31 13.63
CA VAL A 255 -5.04 -1.10 13.46
C VAL A 255 -4.25 -1.11 14.77
N PRO A 256 -4.34 -2.17 15.58
CA PRO A 256 -3.59 -2.29 16.82
C PRO A 256 -2.09 -2.27 16.57
N ARG A 257 -1.37 -1.51 17.40
CA ARG A 257 0.09 -1.38 17.38
C ARG A 257 0.66 -1.84 18.72
N SER A 258 1.98 -1.90 18.84
CA SER A 258 2.65 -2.19 20.12
C SER A 258 2.38 -1.10 21.16
N ASN A 259 2.62 -1.43 22.43
CA ASN A 259 2.55 -0.51 23.55
C ASN A 259 1.19 0.22 23.73
N GLY A 260 0.09 -0.46 23.45
CA GLY A 260 -1.26 0.11 23.57
C GLY A 260 -1.58 1.21 22.57
N ARG A 261 -0.82 1.31 21.47
CA ARG A 261 -1.11 2.23 20.37
C ARG A 261 -2.15 1.64 19.42
N LEU A 262 -2.95 2.52 18.86
CA LEU A 262 -3.92 2.20 17.81
C LEU A 262 -3.82 3.21 16.69
N TRP A 263 -3.66 2.76 15.47
CA TRP A 263 -3.86 3.62 14.29
C TRP A 263 -5.31 3.54 13.83
N LEU A 264 -5.91 4.71 13.64
CA LEU A 264 -7.29 4.86 13.16
C LEU A 264 -7.27 5.62 11.84
N GLY A 265 -7.88 5.04 10.81
CA GLY A 265 -7.87 5.67 9.48
C GLY A 265 -8.53 4.84 8.39
N ALA A 266 -8.70 5.42 7.25
CA ALA A 266 -8.35 6.79 6.92
C ALA A 266 -9.52 7.48 6.24
N THR A 267 -9.57 8.79 6.34
CA THR A 267 -10.53 9.57 5.56
C THR A 267 -10.32 9.38 4.05
N VAL A 268 -11.29 9.74 3.26
CA VAL A 268 -11.24 9.72 1.79
C VAL A 268 -11.76 11.05 1.28
N GLU A 269 -10.84 11.94 0.93
CA GLU A 269 -11.11 13.33 0.58
C GLU A 269 -10.58 13.59 -0.84
N PRO A 270 -11.46 13.75 -1.84
CA PRO A 270 -11.02 14.12 -3.19
C PRO A 270 -10.29 15.46 -3.20
N GLY A 271 -9.14 15.53 -3.91
CA GLY A 271 -8.29 16.70 -3.99
C GLY A 271 -7.07 16.63 -3.07
N ASP A 272 -6.28 17.70 -3.12
CA ASP A 272 -5.05 17.90 -2.34
C ASP A 272 -5.21 18.91 -1.20
N ALA A 273 -6.45 19.30 -0.91
CA ALA A 273 -6.77 20.27 0.12
C ALA A 273 -6.23 19.84 1.50
N LYS A 274 -6.03 20.82 2.37
CA LYS A 274 -5.79 20.54 3.80
C LYS A 274 -6.99 19.78 4.33
N GLY A 275 -6.72 18.62 4.95
CA GLY A 275 -7.76 17.74 5.43
C GLY A 275 -8.82 18.44 6.28
N ALA A 276 -10.08 18.09 6.07
CA ALA A 276 -11.20 18.66 6.79
C ALA A 276 -11.25 18.13 8.24
N PRO A 277 -11.17 18.99 9.27
CA PRO A 277 -11.25 18.57 10.68
C PRO A 277 -12.53 17.82 11.00
N GLN A 278 -13.65 18.18 10.34
CA GLN A 278 -14.94 17.53 10.52
C GLN A 278 -14.92 16.06 10.10
N LEU A 279 -14.31 15.75 8.94
CA LEU A 279 -14.19 14.38 8.44
C LEU A 279 -13.26 13.53 9.35
N LEU A 280 -12.26 14.15 9.94
CA LEU A 280 -11.37 13.49 10.89
C LEU A 280 -12.13 13.14 12.19
N GLU A 281 -12.98 14.04 12.67
CA GLU A 281 -13.81 13.81 13.86
C GLU A 281 -14.91 12.77 13.58
N GLU A 282 -15.61 12.86 12.44
CA GLU A 282 -16.58 11.85 12.01
C GLU A 282 -15.95 10.45 11.92
N MET A 283 -14.73 10.36 11.39
CA MET A 283 -13.95 9.13 11.36
C MET A 283 -13.68 8.62 12.77
N ARG A 284 -13.26 9.49 13.70
CA ARG A 284 -13.02 9.14 15.11
C ARG A 284 -14.28 8.64 15.80
N GLN A 285 -15.41 9.26 15.52
CA GLN A 285 -16.71 8.85 16.03
C GLN A 285 -17.26 7.59 15.35
N LEU A 286 -16.60 7.04 14.34
CA LEU A 286 -17.08 5.92 13.53
C LEU A 286 -18.52 6.14 13.03
N HIS A 287 -18.80 7.37 12.58
CA HIS A 287 -20.17 7.80 12.20
C HIS A 287 -21.21 7.57 13.31
N GLY A 288 -20.87 7.91 14.54
CA GLY A 288 -21.72 7.77 15.72
C GLY A 288 -21.74 6.38 16.38
N GLN A 289 -20.96 5.43 15.87
CA GLN A 289 -20.89 4.06 16.40
C GLN A 289 -19.67 3.78 17.28
N ALA A 290 -18.87 4.81 17.57
CA ALA A 290 -17.66 4.62 18.37
C ALA A 290 -17.99 4.20 19.81
N PRO A 291 -17.33 3.16 20.34
CA PRO A 291 -17.43 2.83 21.76
C PRO A 291 -16.71 3.90 22.61
N ASN A 292 -17.08 4.02 23.88
CA ASN A 292 -16.57 5.06 24.79
C ASN A 292 -15.05 5.02 24.94
N TRP A 293 -14.44 3.84 24.93
CA TRP A 293 -12.97 3.71 25.03
C TRP A 293 -12.26 4.39 23.87
N LEU A 294 -12.84 4.35 22.65
CA LEU A 294 -12.25 5.00 21.47
C LEU A 294 -12.38 6.53 21.54
N LEU A 295 -13.55 7.03 22.00
CA LEU A 295 -13.79 8.47 22.20
C LEU A 295 -12.91 9.06 23.28
N ASN A 296 -12.58 8.29 24.32
CA ASN A 296 -11.74 8.71 25.44
C ASN A 296 -10.23 8.48 25.20
N ALA A 297 -9.84 7.80 24.10
CA ALA A 297 -8.45 7.57 23.80
C ALA A 297 -7.73 8.89 23.48
N GLU A 298 -6.53 9.06 24.01
CA GLU A 298 -5.68 10.21 23.75
C GLU A 298 -5.17 10.21 22.30
N VAL A 299 -5.29 11.32 21.61
CA VAL A 299 -4.69 11.50 20.27
C VAL A 299 -3.24 11.92 20.45
N VAL A 300 -2.31 11.03 20.17
CA VAL A 300 -0.87 11.23 20.31
C VAL A 300 -0.16 11.50 18.99
N GLY A 301 -0.83 11.29 17.87
CA GLY A 301 -0.30 11.58 16.54
C GLY A 301 -1.39 11.80 15.50
N ARG A 302 -1.04 12.61 14.50
CA ARG A 302 -1.89 12.85 13.31
C ARG A 302 -0.98 12.90 12.11
N TRP A 303 -1.42 12.25 11.01
CA TRP A 303 -0.72 12.36 9.74
C TRP A 303 -1.70 12.25 8.58
N GLN A 304 -1.23 12.58 7.40
CA GLN A 304 -2.02 12.54 6.18
C GLN A 304 -1.15 12.14 4.99
N GLY A 305 -1.77 11.75 3.88
CA GLY A 305 -1.07 11.47 2.64
C GLY A 305 -1.98 11.46 1.43
N LEU A 306 -1.38 11.74 0.29
CA LEU A 306 -2.07 11.81 -1.00
C LEU A 306 -1.96 10.47 -1.72
N ARG A 307 -3.11 9.94 -2.10
CA ARG A 307 -3.22 8.74 -2.92
C ARG A 307 -3.37 9.15 -4.38
N ALA A 308 -2.56 8.56 -5.24
CA ALA A 308 -2.69 8.73 -6.69
C ALA A 308 -3.80 7.83 -7.22
N ARG A 309 -4.93 8.41 -7.63
CA ARG A 309 -6.07 7.70 -8.23
C ARG A 309 -6.08 7.93 -9.73
N PRO A 310 -6.00 6.88 -10.58
CA PRO A 310 -6.23 7.05 -12.02
C PRO A 310 -7.64 7.59 -12.30
N ASP A 311 -7.77 8.53 -13.23
CA ASP A 311 -9.04 9.17 -13.50
C ASP A 311 -9.89 8.40 -14.51
N ASP A 312 -9.26 7.84 -15.54
CA ASP A 312 -9.91 7.20 -16.69
C ASP A 312 -9.69 5.67 -16.76
N ARG A 313 -8.94 5.09 -15.81
CA ARG A 313 -8.52 3.68 -15.86
C ARG A 313 -8.59 3.00 -14.50
N PRO A 314 -8.77 1.67 -14.49
CA PRO A 314 -8.71 0.91 -13.24
C PRO A 314 -7.32 0.95 -12.60
N ALA A 315 -7.27 1.19 -11.29
CA ALA A 315 -6.06 1.07 -10.47
C ALA A 315 -5.62 -0.41 -10.31
N PRO A 316 -4.31 -0.71 -10.30
CA PRO A 316 -3.17 0.17 -10.59
C PRO A 316 -2.90 0.29 -12.10
N LEU A 317 -2.17 1.36 -12.48
CA LEU A 317 -1.60 1.49 -13.83
C LEU A 317 -0.32 0.64 -13.90
N LEU A 318 -0.38 -0.46 -14.64
CA LEU A 318 0.77 -1.29 -15.00
C LEU A 318 0.78 -1.41 -16.53
N GLU A 319 1.65 -0.67 -17.18
CA GLU A 319 1.66 -0.51 -18.63
C GLU A 319 3.09 -0.41 -19.17
N GLU A 320 3.39 -1.11 -20.24
CA GLU A 320 4.51 -0.78 -21.10
C GLU A 320 4.01 0.30 -22.07
N LEU A 321 4.56 1.51 -21.93
CA LEU A 321 4.14 2.67 -22.73
C LEU A 321 4.85 2.70 -24.07
N GLU A 322 6.12 2.33 -24.06
CA GLU A 322 7.00 2.19 -25.20
C GLU A 322 8.06 1.11 -24.89
N PRO A 323 8.78 0.58 -25.88
CA PRO A 323 9.86 -0.36 -25.63
C PRO A 323 10.85 0.18 -24.59
N GLY A 324 10.94 -0.49 -23.44
CA GLY A 324 11.79 -0.10 -22.33
C GLY A 324 11.25 1.01 -21.43
N LEU A 325 10.01 1.52 -21.61
CA LEU A 325 9.36 2.47 -20.72
C LEU A 325 8.17 1.83 -20.03
N LEU A 326 8.28 1.59 -18.74
CA LEU A 326 7.24 0.99 -17.92
C LEU A 326 6.64 2.00 -16.94
N LEU A 327 5.32 1.98 -16.80
CA LEU A 327 4.56 2.70 -15.78
C LEU A 327 4.05 1.73 -14.71
N SER A 328 4.39 2.00 -13.45
CA SER A 328 3.85 1.31 -12.27
C SER A 328 3.38 2.34 -11.26
N SER A 329 2.16 2.86 -11.41
CA SER A 329 1.64 4.00 -10.66
C SER A 329 0.13 3.87 -10.41
N GLY A 330 -0.50 4.89 -9.82
CA GLY A 330 -1.94 4.95 -9.68
C GLY A 330 -2.55 3.86 -8.79
N HIS A 331 -1.86 3.43 -7.75
CA HIS A 331 -2.28 2.32 -6.89
C HIS A 331 -3.46 2.67 -5.97
N TYR A 332 -3.78 3.95 -5.84
CA TYR A 332 -4.85 4.48 -4.99
C TYR A 332 -4.71 3.98 -3.54
N ARG A 333 -5.64 3.12 -3.07
CA ARG A 333 -5.67 2.63 -1.68
C ARG A 333 -4.85 1.35 -1.45
N ASN A 334 -4.25 0.78 -2.48
CA ASN A 334 -3.67 -0.56 -2.43
C ASN A 334 -2.14 -0.60 -2.68
N GLY A 335 -1.45 0.53 -2.58
CA GLY A 335 -0.02 0.61 -2.90
C GLY A 335 0.83 -0.38 -2.09
N VAL A 336 0.64 -0.43 -0.78
CA VAL A 336 1.37 -1.36 0.10
C VAL A 336 1.05 -2.81 -0.23
N LEU A 337 -0.24 -3.15 -0.31
CA LEU A 337 -0.67 -4.51 -0.65
C LEU A 337 -0.08 -4.97 -1.98
N LEU A 338 -0.23 -4.15 -3.04
CA LEU A 338 0.07 -4.57 -4.41
C LEU A 338 1.55 -4.44 -4.81
N ALA A 339 2.37 -3.76 -4.01
CA ALA A 339 3.77 -3.48 -4.34
C ALA A 339 4.56 -4.71 -4.82
N PRO A 340 4.50 -5.88 -4.17
CA PRO A 340 5.24 -7.06 -4.65
C PRO A 340 4.74 -7.61 -5.99
N ALA A 341 3.44 -7.66 -6.20
CA ALA A 341 2.88 -8.14 -7.47
C ALA A 341 3.18 -7.18 -8.63
N CYS A 342 3.21 -5.87 -8.35
CA CYS A 342 3.60 -4.87 -9.33
C CYS A 342 5.10 -4.95 -9.64
N ALA A 343 5.94 -5.21 -8.65
CA ALA A 343 7.36 -5.47 -8.85
C ALA A 343 7.60 -6.71 -9.71
N ALA A 344 6.86 -7.80 -9.43
CA ALA A 344 6.94 -9.02 -10.21
C ALA A 344 6.53 -8.80 -11.68
N TRP A 345 5.47 -8.01 -11.91
CA TRP A 345 5.05 -7.64 -13.26
C TRP A 345 6.16 -6.85 -13.99
N VAL A 346 6.77 -5.85 -13.34
CA VAL A 346 7.89 -5.10 -13.94
C VAL A 346 9.06 -6.02 -14.28
N ALA A 347 9.43 -6.91 -13.37
CA ALA A 347 10.53 -7.86 -13.59
C ALA A 347 10.24 -8.80 -14.77
N GLU A 348 9.00 -9.25 -14.93
CA GLU A 348 8.56 -10.05 -16.08
C GLU A 348 8.73 -9.28 -17.40
N GLN A 349 8.30 -8.00 -17.47
CA GLN A 349 8.46 -7.19 -18.68
C GLN A 349 9.95 -7.00 -19.05
N VAL A 350 10.81 -6.72 -18.05
CA VAL A 350 12.24 -6.56 -18.27
C VAL A 350 12.85 -7.86 -18.82
N GLN A 351 12.47 -9.02 -18.29
CA GLN A 351 12.95 -10.31 -18.76
C GLN A 351 12.48 -10.64 -20.20
N LEU A 352 11.22 -10.32 -20.53
CA LEU A 352 10.66 -10.54 -21.87
C LEU A 352 11.39 -9.69 -22.92
N GLY A 353 11.67 -8.41 -22.62
CA GLY A 353 12.38 -7.53 -23.54
C GLY A 353 13.87 -7.85 -23.73
N HIS A 354 14.48 -8.69 -22.91
CA HIS A 354 15.82 -9.23 -23.14
C HIS A 354 15.85 -10.45 -24.08
N ARG A 355 14.69 -11.01 -24.42
CA ARG A 355 14.58 -12.18 -25.30
C ARG A 355 14.32 -11.82 -26.77
N VAL A 356 14.08 -10.55 -27.05
CA VAL A 356 13.87 -9.98 -28.39
C VAL A 356 15.13 -9.20 -28.80
#